data_8f24bdfc809e6f8a477daeb134ff02c6
#
_entry.id   8f24bdfc809e6f8a477daeb134ff02c6
#
_cell.length_a   1.000
_cell.length_b   1.000
_cell.length_c   1.000
_cell.angle_alpha   90.00
_cell.angle_beta   90.00
_cell.angle_gamma   90.00
#
_symmetry.space_group_name_H-M   'P 1'
#
loop_
_entity.id
_entity.type
_entity.pdbx_description
1 polymer ?
#
loop_
_entity_poly.entity_id
_entity_poly.type
_entity_poly.pdbx_seq_one_letter_code
_entity_poly.pdbx_strand_id
1 'polypeptide(L)'
;MKQITIIPLKKAKNIIIKEKLYYYICQDYAYFLELKNKFGDDIEIKNLSGLFDEVFQDIKEPLIELMASINKRNNSFDWWGGELASKSTTSTSLMHNVTCLFSVKYLLSNLSQDICFIVDSLALSKCIKTLAIKEGYDVKDYQKIYNVYFSVIRYRLIYVCRILLYLFDAMQSRKAALKLLKPLPSKKISTNKRIIIRSWFTEDTFNNVEIYKDRNFGQLPEWLRSRDYEIWTLPMLFNLSSSFEKVYTFMSVQENSFIVPEHYLKIVDYFKVIYWNYKTHRIRIKSAEIKEIDITPLIDEVVIKTKYSRYMLSFNLCVPLLKRLKEKEFEIDGFYYSFENNTSEKQFILACRKYFQDSNIIAFQHTTFFPNQLAYHLGLDEKEYCPLPDKIICSGPIYVDLHKKAKFPPDILVSGPNLRFSSVHEYQIKSSVPSCDTKKALLLPLSLSHNLTFELFTKVKEAIKNNNVYKIYIRIHPTLSKNKLNCFIEKIGLNDYEFADDGIIQDWFDKTYAMILTGASMATLEAVVMGIPVIRVVPDNTFSLDPFAWSDYPLAPANHSSEIKQRLQSIDHILNNDKEAFQKIAKRILPEYFTKPSNENLKVFL
;
A
#
# COMPACT_ATOMS: atom_id res chain seq x y z
N MET A 1 -16.84 -35.07 20.38
CA MET A 1 -16.00 -34.53 19.31
C MET A 1 -16.17 -33.01 19.34
N LYS A 2 -15.10 -32.25 19.36
CA LYS A 2 -15.18 -30.77 19.33
C LYS A 2 -15.76 -30.31 18.04
N GLN A 3 -16.59 -29.28 18.06
CA GLN A 3 -17.26 -28.78 16.86
C GLN A 3 -16.74 -27.41 16.44
N ILE A 4 -16.46 -27.28 15.14
CA ILE A 4 -16.17 -26.01 14.50
C ILE A 4 -17.35 -25.57 13.63
N THR A 5 -17.71 -24.32 13.76
CA THR A 5 -18.77 -23.72 12.94
C THR A 5 -18.17 -22.62 12.06
N ILE A 6 -18.42 -22.68 10.75
CA ILE A 6 -17.99 -21.66 9.80
C ILE A 6 -19.20 -20.87 9.34
N ILE A 7 -19.19 -19.56 9.59
CA ILE A 7 -20.31 -18.65 9.30
C ILE A 7 -19.87 -17.63 8.26
N PRO A 8 -20.53 -17.55 7.10
CA PRO A 8 -20.26 -16.48 6.12
C PRO A 8 -20.60 -15.11 6.70
N LEU A 9 -19.76 -14.11 6.46
CA LEU A 9 -19.94 -12.74 6.94
C LEU A 9 -21.36 -12.21 6.72
N LYS A 10 -21.91 -12.41 5.52
CA LYS A 10 -23.28 -11.96 5.19
C LYS A 10 -24.39 -12.59 6.02
N LYS A 11 -24.15 -13.71 6.65
CA LYS A 11 -25.11 -14.44 7.50
C LYS A 11 -24.87 -14.26 8.98
N ALA A 12 -23.74 -13.68 9.37
CA ALA A 12 -23.33 -13.59 10.78
C ALA A 12 -24.37 -12.90 11.67
N LYS A 13 -25.07 -11.89 11.15
CA LYS A 13 -26.17 -11.22 11.89
C LYS A 13 -27.39 -12.11 12.19
N ASN A 14 -27.57 -13.19 11.45
CA ASN A 14 -28.79 -14.03 11.52
C ASN A 14 -28.54 -15.42 12.11
N ILE A 15 -27.26 -15.79 12.31
CA ILE A 15 -26.88 -17.10 12.85
C ILE A 15 -26.25 -16.88 14.22
N ILE A 16 -27.00 -17.19 15.26
CA ILE A 16 -26.55 -17.15 16.64
C ILE A 16 -26.54 -18.58 17.17
N ILE A 17 -25.39 -19.02 17.68
CA ILE A 17 -25.24 -20.28 18.36
C ILE A 17 -24.77 -19.91 19.77
N LYS A 18 -25.64 -20.09 20.78
CA LYS A 18 -25.28 -19.81 22.16
C LYS A 18 -24.15 -20.74 22.63
N GLU A 19 -23.41 -20.32 23.65
CA GLU A 19 -22.35 -21.09 24.28
C GLU A 19 -21.09 -21.39 23.42
N LYS A 20 -20.85 -20.64 22.35
CA LYS A 20 -19.65 -20.77 21.53
C LYS A 20 -18.81 -19.50 21.54
N LEU A 21 -17.49 -19.67 21.41
CA LEU A 21 -16.56 -18.57 21.21
C LEU A 21 -16.50 -18.21 19.74
N TYR A 22 -16.69 -16.93 19.43
CA TYR A 22 -16.67 -16.41 18.07
C TYR A 22 -15.35 -15.73 17.76
N TYR A 23 -14.75 -16.07 16.61
CA TYR A 23 -13.62 -15.35 16.02
C TYR A 23 -14.04 -14.66 14.72
N TYR A 24 -13.91 -13.35 14.71
CA TYR A 24 -14.09 -12.53 13.53
C TYR A 24 -12.74 -12.40 12.79
N ILE A 25 -12.62 -13.06 11.63
CA ILE A 25 -11.38 -13.11 10.85
C ILE A 25 -11.49 -12.38 9.51
N CYS A 26 -12.33 -11.35 9.44
CA CYS A 26 -12.52 -10.48 8.29
C CYS A 26 -11.91 -9.10 8.53
N GLN A 27 -11.74 -8.31 7.47
CA GLN A 27 -11.15 -6.96 7.56
C GLN A 27 -12.17 -5.85 7.85
N ASP A 28 -13.47 -6.08 7.67
CA ASP A 28 -14.51 -5.04 7.85
C ASP A 28 -14.74 -4.72 9.33
N TYR A 29 -14.00 -3.73 9.85
CA TYR A 29 -14.05 -3.35 11.26
C TYR A 29 -15.40 -2.72 11.67
N ALA A 30 -16.04 -1.98 10.77
CA ALA A 30 -17.37 -1.41 11.06
C ALA A 30 -18.40 -2.52 11.28
N TYR A 31 -18.34 -3.58 10.46
CA TYR A 31 -19.21 -4.73 10.61
C TYR A 31 -18.90 -5.52 11.89
N PHE A 32 -17.64 -5.63 12.28
CA PHE A 32 -17.23 -6.22 13.56
C PHE A 32 -17.91 -5.52 14.75
N LEU A 33 -17.85 -4.19 14.79
CA LEU A 33 -18.51 -3.40 15.83
C LEU A 33 -20.04 -3.55 15.80
N GLU A 34 -20.63 -3.64 14.61
CA GLU A 34 -22.07 -3.89 14.48
C GLU A 34 -22.49 -5.25 15.06
N LEU A 35 -21.67 -6.28 14.87
CA LEU A 35 -21.92 -7.59 15.47
C LEU A 35 -21.78 -7.54 17.00
N LYS A 36 -20.72 -6.91 17.53
CA LYS A 36 -20.55 -6.73 18.97
C LYS A 36 -21.72 -6.01 19.60
N ASN A 37 -22.16 -4.91 19.00
CA ASN A 37 -23.31 -4.15 19.51
C ASN A 37 -24.63 -4.92 19.42
N LYS A 38 -24.82 -5.75 18.38
CA LYS A 38 -26.04 -6.54 18.20
C LYS A 38 -26.15 -7.68 19.21
N PHE A 39 -25.04 -8.32 19.49
CA PHE A 39 -25.03 -9.50 20.37
C PHE A 39 -24.82 -9.13 21.84
N GLY A 40 -24.38 -7.90 22.15
CA GLY A 40 -24.15 -7.44 23.50
C GLY A 40 -23.10 -8.26 24.24
N ASP A 41 -23.25 -8.36 25.55
CA ASP A 41 -22.35 -9.13 26.43
C ASP A 41 -22.65 -10.62 26.44
N ASP A 42 -23.78 -11.04 25.82
CA ASP A 42 -24.22 -12.45 25.83
C ASP A 42 -23.34 -13.36 24.97
N ILE A 43 -22.61 -12.78 23.98
CA ILE A 43 -21.78 -13.52 23.03
C ILE A 43 -20.42 -12.84 22.87
N GLU A 44 -19.38 -13.53 23.29
CA GLU A 44 -18.02 -13.05 23.15
C GLU A 44 -17.55 -13.19 21.68
N ILE A 45 -17.39 -12.05 20.98
CA ILE A 45 -16.80 -12.00 19.64
C ILE A 45 -15.39 -11.43 19.75
N LYS A 46 -14.39 -12.26 19.49
CA LYS A 46 -12.97 -11.89 19.43
C LYS A 46 -12.53 -11.59 18.01
N ASN A 47 -11.55 -10.72 17.88
CA ASN A 47 -10.75 -10.57 16.67
C ASN A 47 -9.39 -11.29 16.84
N LEU A 48 -8.46 -11.14 15.89
CA LEU A 48 -7.14 -11.76 15.95
C LEU A 48 -6.07 -10.82 16.53
N SER A 49 -6.45 -9.83 17.33
CA SER A 49 -5.54 -8.83 17.89
C SER A 49 -4.29 -9.47 18.52
N GLY A 50 -3.11 -9.02 18.11
CA GLY A 50 -1.82 -9.59 18.52
C GLY A 50 -1.47 -10.90 17.79
N LEU A 51 -2.38 -11.86 17.75
CA LEU A 51 -2.17 -13.16 17.12
C LEU A 51 -1.92 -13.06 15.61
N PHE A 52 -2.62 -12.13 14.93
CA PHE A 52 -2.47 -11.96 13.47
C PHE A 52 -1.03 -11.58 13.10
N ASP A 53 -0.45 -10.61 13.80
CA ASP A 53 0.92 -10.16 13.53
C ASP A 53 1.95 -11.24 13.93
N GLU A 54 1.80 -11.89 15.08
CA GLU A 54 2.65 -12.99 15.53
C GLU A 54 2.69 -14.12 14.50
N VAL A 55 1.53 -14.60 14.06
CA VAL A 55 1.42 -15.66 13.06
C VAL A 55 2.00 -15.23 11.72
N PHE A 56 1.79 -13.96 11.32
CA PHE A 56 2.36 -13.46 10.08
C PHE A 56 3.89 -13.48 10.12
N GLN A 57 4.52 -13.07 11.22
CA GLN A 57 5.99 -13.15 11.34
C GLN A 57 6.50 -14.60 11.21
N ASP A 58 5.79 -15.59 11.74
CA ASP A 58 6.15 -17.02 11.66
C ASP A 58 6.05 -17.59 10.22
N ILE A 59 5.09 -17.10 9.41
CA ILE A 59 4.88 -17.61 8.04
C ILE A 59 5.48 -16.71 6.95
N LYS A 60 5.98 -15.54 7.30
CA LYS A 60 6.46 -14.53 6.35
C LYS A 60 7.53 -15.07 5.41
N GLU A 61 8.60 -15.64 5.95
CA GLU A 61 9.68 -16.18 5.14
C GLU A 61 9.24 -17.38 4.27
N PRO A 62 8.55 -18.40 4.81
CA PRO A 62 7.97 -19.46 3.98
C PRO A 62 7.06 -18.96 2.86
N LEU A 63 6.29 -17.89 3.11
CA LEU A 63 5.40 -17.30 2.12
C LEU A 63 6.17 -16.57 1.01
N ILE A 64 7.24 -15.84 1.36
CA ILE A 64 8.14 -15.20 0.39
C ILE A 64 8.75 -16.28 -0.53
N GLU A 65 9.30 -17.37 0.03
CA GLU A 65 9.94 -18.44 -0.74
C GLU A 65 8.94 -19.19 -1.63
N LEU A 66 7.74 -19.47 -1.14
CA LEU A 66 6.68 -20.07 -1.95
C LEU A 66 6.33 -19.18 -3.15
N MET A 67 6.10 -17.88 -2.91
CA MET A 67 5.75 -16.94 -3.99
C MET A 67 6.90 -16.76 -4.99
N ALA A 68 8.15 -16.76 -4.53
CA ALA A 68 9.34 -16.76 -5.40
C ALA A 68 9.40 -18.04 -6.26
N SER A 69 9.15 -19.21 -5.67
CA SER A 69 9.06 -20.48 -6.39
C SER A 69 7.95 -20.47 -7.46
N ILE A 70 6.80 -19.88 -7.15
CA ILE A 70 5.70 -19.70 -8.10
C ILE A 70 6.13 -18.76 -9.24
N ASN A 71 6.79 -17.64 -8.92
CA ASN A 71 7.33 -16.70 -9.90
C ASN A 71 8.34 -17.38 -10.82
N LYS A 72 9.26 -18.20 -10.29
CA LYS A 72 10.26 -18.95 -11.06
C LYS A 72 9.61 -19.89 -12.06
N ARG A 73 8.63 -20.69 -11.62
CA ARG A 73 7.90 -21.66 -12.46
C ARG A 73 7.08 -21.02 -13.59
N ASN A 74 6.62 -19.80 -13.38
CA ASN A 74 5.78 -19.05 -14.31
C ASN A 74 6.52 -17.88 -14.97
N ASN A 75 7.84 -17.79 -14.85
CA ASN A 75 8.68 -16.70 -15.32
C ASN A 75 8.45 -16.39 -16.81
N SER A 76 7.48 -15.56 -17.10
CA SER A 76 7.12 -15.11 -18.44
C SER A 76 6.72 -13.65 -18.44
N PHE A 77 6.80 -13.00 -19.60
CA PHE A 77 6.39 -11.62 -19.77
C PHE A 77 4.95 -11.38 -19.31
N ASP A 78 4.03 -12.32 -19.63
CA ASP A 78 2.62 -12.23 -19.25
C ASP A 78 2.42 -12.39 -17.75
N TRP A 79 3.18 -13.28 -17.10
CA TRP A 79 3.10 -13.52 -15.65
C TRP A 79 3.43 -12.27 -14.82
N TRP A 80 4.52 -11.60 -15.16
CA TRP A 80 4.96 -10.40 -14.44
C TRP A 80 4.01 -9.21 -14.55
N GLY A 81 3.02 -9.28 -15.45
CA GLY A 81 1.90 -8.34 -15.54
C GLY A 81 0.72 -8.66 -14.62
N GLY A 82 0.76 -9.76 -13.86
CA GLY A 82 -0.30 -10.18 -12.96
C GLY A 82 -0.04 -9.78 -11.50
N GLU A 83 -1.08 -9.46 -10.74
CA GLU A 83 -0.95 -8.96 -9.36
C GLU A 83 -0.24 -9.93 -8.41
N LEU A 84 -0.35 -11.24 -8.62
CA LEU A 84 0.33 -12.24 -7.79
C LEU A 84 1.85 -12.15 -7.87
N ALA A 85 2.40 -11.79 -9.04
CA ALA A 85 3.85 -11.75 -9.24
C ALA A 85 4.57 -10.73 -8.36
N SER A 86 3.88 -9.69 -7.90
CA SER A 86 4.46 -8.66 -7.02
C SER A 86 4.60 -9.09 -5.56
N LYS A 87 3.91 -10.12 -5.12
CA LYS A 87 3.82 -10.50 -3.69
C LYS A 87 3.30 -9.39 -2.77
N SER A 88 2.63 -8.37 -3.32
CA SER A 88 2.17 -7.26 -2.51
C SER A 88 1.22 -7.70 -1.40
N THR A 89 1.52 -7.30 -0.18
CA THR A 89 0.73 -7.63 1.02
C THR A 89 -0.65 -6.98 0.98
N THR A 90 -0.79 -5.87 0.28
CA THR A 90 -2.00 -5.03 0.31
C THR A 90 -2.80 -5.03 -0.98
N SER A 91 -2.22 -5.45 -2.12
CA SER A 91 -2.93 -5.40 -3.42
C SER A 91 -3.98 -6.49 -3.57
N THR A 92 -3.82 -7.61 -2.86
CA THR A 92 -4.76 -8.75 -2.90
C THR A 92 -5.08 -9.27 -1.51
N SER A 93 -6.14 -10.08 -1.39
CA SER A 93 -6.50 -10.73 -0.12
C SER A 93 -5.68 -11.99 0.19
N LEU A 94 -4.71 -12.40 -0.67
CA LEU A 94 -3.99 -13.65 -0.49
C LEU A 94 -3.26 -13.72 0.85
N MET A 95 -2.38 -12.74 1.10
CA MET A 95 -1.54 -12.73 2.30
C MET A 95 -2.39 -12.69 3.57
N HIS A 96 -3.42 -11.87 3.56
CA HIS A 96 -4.39 -11.80 4.65
C HIS A 96 -5.07 -13.15 4.91
N ASN A 97 -5.62 -13.79 3.88
CA ASN A 97 -6.32 -15.07 4.02
C ASN A 97 -5.39 -16.20 4.46
N VAL A 98 -4.14 -16.21 3.99
CA VAL A 98 -3.14 -17.17 4.45
C VAL A 98 -2.84 -16.96 5.94
N THR A 99 -2.62 -15.72 6.36
CA THR A 99 -2.39 -15.42 7.79
C THR A 99 -3.59 -15.82 8.65
N CYS A 100 -4.81 -15.53 8.21
CA CYS A 100 -6.03 -15.98 8.89
C CYS A 100 -6.11 -17.51 8.99
N LEU A 101 -5.76 -18.25 7.94
CA LEU A 101 -5.76 -19.72 7.95
C LEU A 101 -4.78 -20.27 8.99
N PHE A 102 -3.57 -19.71 9.07
CA PHE A 102 -2.58 -20.11 10.07
C PHE A 102 -2.95 -19.66 11.48
N SER A 103 -3.62 -18.53 11.65
CA SER A 103 -4.20 -18.12 12.95
C SER A 103 -5.28 -19.11 13.40
N VAL A 104 -6.12 -19.58 12.48
CA VAL A 104 -7.08 -20.66 12.78
C VAL A 104 -6.35 -21.92 13.20
N LYS A 105 -5.29 -22.36 12.51
CA LYS A 105 -4.47 -23.51 12.93
C LYS A 105 -3.97 -23.36 14.37
N TYR A 106 -3.41 -22.19 14.68
CA TYR A 106 -2.94 -21.88 16.04
C TYR A 106 -4.05 -21.99 17.09
N LEU A 107 -5.23 -21.41 16.81
CA LEU A 107 -6.39 -21.46 17.69
C LEU A 107 -6.88 -22.89 17.91
N LEU A 108 -6.93 -23.72 16.85
CA LEU A 108 -7.36 -25.13 16.96
C LEU A 108 -6.41 -25.95 17.82
N SER A 109 -5.10 -25.68 17.76
CA SER A 109 -4.10 -26.38 18.56
C SER A 109 -4.14 -25.99 20.05
N ASN A 110 -4.60 -24.76 20.38
CA ASN A 110 -4.51 -24.20 21.73
C ASN A 110 -5.85 -24.10 22.46
N LEU A 111 -6.99 -24.23 21.77
CA LEU A 111 -8.30 -24.12 22.39
C LEU A 111 -9.00 -25.47 22.46
N SER A 112 -9.69 -25.70 23.58
CA SER A 112 -10.38 -26.97 23.88
C SER A 112 -11.89 -26.89 23.78
N GLN A 113 -12.46 -25.78 23.34
CA GLN A 113 -13.89 -25.52 23.27
C GLN A 113 -14.43 -25.45 21.85
N ASP A 114 -15.73 -25.43 21.69
CA ASP A 114 -16.40 -25.21 20.41
C ASP A 114 -16.19 -23.79 19.91
N ILE A 115 -15.83 -23.63 18.63
CA ILE A 115 -15.45 -22.33 18.05
C ILE A 115 -16.30 -22.03 16.81
N CYS A 116 -16.67 -20.77 16.66
CA CYS A 116 -17.30 -20.23 15.46
C CYS A 116 -16.35 -19.25 14.75
N PHE A 117 -16.05 -19.49 13.47
CA PHE A 117 -15.29 -18.56 12.63
C PHE A 117 -16.21 -17.80 11.68
N ILE A 118 -16.15 -16.47 11.73
CA ILE A 118 -16.85 -15.58 10.77
C ILE A 118 -15.88 -15.22 9.66
N VAL A 119 -16.21 -15.60 8.41
CA VAL A 119 -15.34 -15.50 7.24
C VAL A 119 -16.03 -14.80 6.06
N ASP A 120 -15.28 -14.07 5.25
CA ASP A 120 -15.77 -13.39 4.03
C ASP A 120 -15.32 -14.05 2.71
N SER A 121 -14.34 -14.99 2.78
CA SER A 121 -13.80 -15.71 1.64
C SER A 121 -14.31 -17.16 1.57
N LEU A 122 -14.80 -17.56 0.40
CA LEU A 122 -15.22 -18.95 0.12
C LEU A 122 -14.02 -19.91 0.15
N ALA A 123 -12.89 -19.49 -0.39
CA ALA A 123 -11.68 -20.28 -0.41
C ALA A 123 -11.11 -20.47 1.00
N LEU A 124 -11.10 -19.40 1.82
CA LEU A 124 -10.69 -19.47 3.22
C LEU A 124 -11.59 -20.43 4.01
N SER A 125 -12.91 -20.33 3.85
CA SER A 125 -13.87 -21.28 4.45
C SER A 125 -13.54 -22.73 4.09
N LYS A 126 -13.26 -23.01 2.81
CA LYS A 126 -12.87 -24.34 2.34
C LYS A 126 -11.55 -24.82 2.97
N CYS A 127 -10.53 -23.96 3.01
CA CYS A 127 -9.25 -24.30 3.64
C CYS A 127 -9.40 -24.57 5.14
N ILE A 128 -10.16 -23.75 5.86
CA ILE A 128 -10.46 -23.95 7.30
C ILE A 128 -11.18 -25.28 7.51
N LYS A 129 -12.18 -25.60 6.68
CA LYS A 129 -12.91 -26.87 6.76
C LYS A 129 -11.98 -28.07 6.57
N THR A 130 -11.11 -28.04 5.54
CA THR A 130 -10.15 -29.10 5.26
C THR A 130 -9.16 -29.26 6.43
N LEU A 131 -8.63 -28.15 6.95
CA LEU A 131 -7.72 -28.15 8.10
C LEU A 131 -8.40 -28.74 9.34
N ALA A 132 -9.59 -28.28 9.67
CA ALA A 132 -10.32 -28.72 10.85
C ALA A 132 -10.65 -30.22 10.82
N ILE A 133 -11.05 -30.74 9.67
CA ILE A 133 -11.28 -32.20 9.48
C ILE A 133 -9.98 -32.99 9.69
N LYS A 134 -8.84 -32.50 9.13
CA LYS A 134 -7.51 -33.11 9.32
C LYS A 134 -7.12 -33.15 10.80
N GLU A 135 -7.47 -32.13 11.57
CA GLU A 135 -7.22 -32.03 13.01
C GLU A 135 -8.28 -32.77 13.89
N GLY A 136 -9.21 -33.51 13.26
CA GLY A 136 -10.19 -34.35 13.97
C GLY A 136 -11.42 -33.62 14.54
N TYR A 137 -11.75 -32.43 14.03
CA TYR A 137 -12.95 -31.68 14.43
C TYR A 137 -14.17 -32.04 13.58
N ASP A 138 -15.36 -32.03 14.18
CA ASP A 138 -16.62 -31.98 13.45
C ASP A 138 -16.87 -30.57 12.91
N VAL A 139 -17.22 -30.45 11.62
CA VAL A 139 -17.34 -29.14 10.96
C VAL A 139 -18.73 -28.87 10.44
N LYS A 140 -19.38 -27.86 11.01
CA LYS A 140 -20.63 -27.31 10.53
C LYS A 140 -20.38 -26.06 9.69
N ASP A 141 -20.59 -26.17 8.37
CA ASP A 141 -20.37 -25.08 7.41
C ASP A 141 -21.71 -24.52 6.92
N TYR A 142 -21.96 -23.23 7.19
CA TYR A 142 -23.16 -22.53 6.73
C TYR A 142 -23.02 -21.94 5.31
N GLN A 143 -21.94 -22.22 4.57
CA GLN A 143 -21.84 -21.94 3.15
C GLN A 143 -22.80 -22.85 2.38
N LYS A 144 -23.62 -22.26 1.50
CA LYS A 144 -24.51 -23.03 0.64
C LYS A 144 -23.87 -23.22 -0.75
N ILE A 145 -24.01 -24.40 -1.34
CA ILE A 145 -23.45 -24.75 -2.67
C ILE A 145 -23.89 -23.77 -3.74
N TYR A 146 -25.16 -23.32 -3.72
CA TYR A 146 -25.63 -22.35 -4.72
C TYR A 146 -24.91 -20.99 -4.66
N ASN A 147 -24.32 -20.62 -3.51
CA ASN A 147 -23.50 -19.39 -3.41
C ASN A 147 -22.26 -19.47 -4.31
N VAL A 148 -21.74 -20.66 -4.57
CA VAL A 148 -20.59 -20.87 -5.46
C VAL A 148 -21.01 -20.58 -6.91
N TYR A 149 -22.13 -21.14 -7.39
CA TYR A 149 -22.63 -20.88 -8.75
C TYR A 149 -22.98 -19.40 -8.95
N PHE A 150 -23.65 -18.80 -7.98
CA PHE A 150 -24.01 -17.39 -8.03
C PHE A 150 -22.78 -16.49 -8.03
N SER A 151 -21.73 -16.86 -7.30
CA SER A 151 -20.46 -16.12 -7.31
C SER A 151 -19.78 -16.18 -8.68
N VAL A 152 -19.78 -17.32 -9.36
CA VAL A 152 -19.21 -17.47 -10.71
C VAL A 152 -19.93 -16.58 -11.73
N ILE A 153 -21.26 -16.56 -11.73
CA ILE A 153 -22.05 -15.69 -12.61
C ILE A 153 -21.76 -14.22 -12.30
N ARG A 154 -21.77 -13.86 -11.02
CA ARG A 154 -21.45 -12.49 -10.56
C ARG A 154 -20.06 -12.06 -11.02
N TYR A 155 -19.05 -12.91 -10.89
CA TYR A 155 -17.69 -12.59 -11.35
C TYR A 155 -17.62 -12.42 -12.87
N ARG A 156 -18.32 -13.25 -13.65
CA ARG A 156 -18.39 -13.07 -15.11
C ARG A 156 -18.99 -11.72 -15.49
N LEU A 157 -20.06 -11.31 -14.84
CA LEU A 157 -20.66 -9.98 -15.05
C LEU A 157 -19.69 -8.85 -14.66
N ILE A 158 -19.03 -8.99 -13.52
CA ILE A 158 -18.00 -8.02 -13.07
C ILE A 158 -16.88 -7.91 -14.11
N TYR A 159 -16.45 -9.00 -14.73
CA TYR A 159 -15.40 -8.96 -15.75
C TYR A 159 -15.83 -8.18 -16.99
N VAL A 160 -17.03 -8.45 -17.47
CA VAL A 160 -17.60 -7.71 -18.61
C VAL A 160 -17.68 -6.21 -18.27
N CYS A 161 -18.23 -5.86 -17.12
CA CYS A 161 -18.31 -4.47 -16.67
C CYS A 161 -16.92 -3.80 -16.56
N ARG A 162 -15.92 -4.50 -16.02
CA ARG A 162 -14.55 -3.97 -15.92
C ARG A 162 -13.92 -3.72 -17.29
N ILE A 163 -14.10 -4.62 -18.24
CA ILE A 163 -13.60 -4.45 -19.61
C ILE A 163 -14.30 -3.27 -20.28
N LEU A 164 -15.62 -3.17 -20.15
CA LEU A 164 -16.39 -2.06 -20.73
C LEU A 164 -15.98 -0.71 -20.14
N LEU A 165 -15.81 -0.63 -18.82
CA LEU A 165 -15.32 0.58 -18.13
C LEU A 165 -13.91 0.94 -18.58
N TYR A 166 -13.01 -0.04 -18.72
CA TYR A 166 -11.66 0.21 -19.22
C TYR A 166 -11.68 0.78 -20.65
N LEU A 167 -12.46 0.19 -21.55
CA LEU A 167 -12.58 0.68 -22.93
C LEU A 167 -13.22 2.06 -22.99
N PHE A 168 -14.23 2.31 -22.17
CA PHE A 168 -14.88 3.62 -22.06
C PHE A 168 -13.87 4.69 -21.61
N ASP A 169 -13.11 4.43 -20.54
CA ASP A 169 -12.08 5.36 -20.06
C ASP A 169 -11.02 5.61 -21.13
N ALA A 170 -10.55 4.54 -21.79
CA ALA A 170 -9.57 4.65 -22.87
C ALA A 170 -10.07 5.55 -24.02
N MET A 171 -11.35 5.44 -24.37
CA MET A 171 -11.97 6.29 -25.40
C MET A 171 -12.07 7.75 -24.95
N GLN A 172 -12.52 7.99 -23.71
CA GLN A 172 -12.62 9.35 -23.15
C GLN A 172 -11.24 10.00 -23.03
N SER A 173 -10.26 9.27 -22.49
CA SER A 173 -8.87 9.70 -22.37
C SER A 173 -8.30 10.07 -23.75
N ARG A 174 -8.47 9.18 -24.75
CA ARG A 174 -8.00 9.41 -26.11
C ARG A 174 -8.65 10.64 -26.76
N LYS A 175 -9.96 10.80 -26.64
CA LYS A 175 -10.69 11.96 -27.17
C LYS A 175 -10.14 13.27 -26.60
N ALA A 176 -9.97 13.33 -25.29
CA ALA A 176 -9.47 14.50 -24.58
C ALA A 176 -7.99 14.79 -24.94
N ALA A 177 -7.13 13.77 -24.95
CA ALA A 177 -5.72 13.92 -25.31
C ALA A 177 -5.51 14.46 -26.73
N LEU A 178 -6.17 13.87 -27.72
CA LEU A 178 -6.05 14.29 -29.13
C LEU A 178 -6.60 15.70 -29.39
N LYS A 179 -7.57 16.15 -28.58
CA LYS A 179 -8.13 17.51 -28.67
C LYS A 179 -7.21 18.57 -28.07
N LEU A 180 -6.56 18.27 -26.94
CA LEU A 180 -5.91 19.26 -26.08
C LEU A 180 -4.40 19.27 -26.16
N LEU A 181 -3.78 18.17 -26.56
CA LEU A 181 -2.33 18.01 -26.55
C LEU A 181 -1.78 17.69 -27.96
N LYS A 182 -0.51 18.02 -28.16
CA LYS A 182 0.24 17.63 -29.36
C LYS A 182 1.21 16.49 -29.04
N PRO A 183 1.45 15.55 -29.99
CA PRO A 183 2.47 14.53 -29.80
C PRO A 183 3.87 15.15 -29.76
N LEU A 184 4.73 14.58 -28.92
CA LEU A 184 6.13 15.01 -28.85
C LEU A 184 6.91 14.55 -30.11
N PRO A 185 7.95 15.30 -30.53
CA PRO A 185 8.77 14.93 -31.65
C PRO A 185 9.61 13.68 -31.38
N SER A 186 9.75 12.78 -32.34
CA SER A 186 10.61 11.59 -32.22
C SER A 186 12.09 11.94 -32.20
N LYS A 187 12.52 12.89 -33.03
CA LYS A 187 13.92 13.32 -33.08
C LYS A 187 14.28 14.13 -31.84
N LYS A 188 15.50 13.95 -31.35
CA LYS A 188 16.09 14.80 -30.31
C LYS A 188 16.20 16.24 -30.80
N ILE A 189 15.95 17.21 -29.92
CA ILE A 189 16.09 18.64 -30.23
C ILE A 189 17.57 19.00 -30.47
N SER A 190 18.45 18.26 -29.77
CA SER A 190 19.90 18.42 -29.87
C SER A 190 20.59 17.05 -29.68
N THR A 191 21.91 17.03 -29.51
CA THR A 191 22.68 15.84 -29.12
C THR A 191 22.44 15.41 -27.65
N ASN A 192 21.58 16.12 -26.96
CA ASN A 192 21.29 15.89 -25.55
C ASN A 192 20.69 14.50 -25.32
N LYS A 193 21.06 13.87 -24.20
CA LYS A 193 20.48 12.61 -23.76
C LYS A 193 19.04 12.81 -23.34
N ARG A 194 18.15 11.88 -23.73
CA ARG A 194 16.72 11.92 -23.41
C ARG A 194 16.37 10.93 -22.29
N ILE A 195 15.75 11.42 -21.23
CA ILE A 195 15.30 10.64 -20.08
C ILE A 195 13.79 10.71 -19.99
N ILE A 196 13.16 9.55 -19.78
CA ILE A 196 11.73 9.45 -19.46
C ILE A 196 11.59 9.20 -17.96
N ILE A 197 10.89 10.11 -17.27
CA ILE A 197 10.50 9.95 -15.87
C ILE A 197 9.04 9.46 -15.82
N ARG A 198 8.85 8.21 -15.38
CA ARG A 198 7.53 7.63 -15.15
C ARG A 198 7.09 7.96 -13.73
N SER A 199 6.09 8.83 -13.59
CA SER A 199 5.65 9.35 -12.30
C SER A 199 4.14 9.21 -12.07
N TRP A 200 3.75 9.11 -10.78
CA TRP A 200 2.35 9.01 -10.39
C TRP A 200 1.64 10.36 -10.47
N PHE A 201 0.50 10.38 -11.15
CA PHE A 201 -0.42 11.51 -11.22
C PHE A 201 -1.69 11.20 -10.46
N THR A 202 -1.85 11.83 -9.32
CA THR A 202 -3.03 11.78 -8.45
C THR A 202 -3.78 13.10 -8.49
N GLU A 203 -4.93 13.19 -7.87
CA GLU A 203 -5.74 14.41 -7.84
C GLU A 203 -4.94 15.64 -7.34
N ASP A 204 -4.04 15.43 -6.36
CA ASP A 204 -3.19 16.49 -5.79
C ASP A 204 -2.18 17.07 -6.79
N THR A 205 -1.89 16.36 -7.89
CA THR A 205 -0.90 16.79 -8.88
C THR A 205 -1.34 18.01 -9.66
N PHE A 206 -2.65 18.21 -9.81
CA PHE A 206 -3.22 19.26 -10.66
C PHE A 206 -4.38 20.04 -10.02
N ASN A 207 -4.82 19.66 -8.81
CA ASN A 207 -5.76 20.47 -8.04
C ASN A 207 -5.00 21.51 -7.25
N ASN A 208 -5.37 22.79 -7.43
CA ASN A 208 -4.79 23.95 -6.73
C ASN A 208 -3.27 24.16 -6.99
N VAL A 209 -2.76 23.67 -8.11
CA VAL A 209 -1.37 23.83 -8.52
C VAL A 209 -1.33 24.49 -9.90
N GLU A 210 -0.64 25.62 -10.02
CA GLU A 210 -0.49 26.33 -11.30
C GLU A 210 0.64 25.74 -12.14
N ILE A 211 1.76 25.37 -11.49
CA ILE A 211 2.97 24.86 -12.14
C ILE A 211 3.23 23.43 -11.68
N TYR A 212 3.36 22.51 -12.64
CA TYR A 212 3.70 21.11 -12.35
C TYR A 212 5.09 20.99 -11.73
N LYS A 213 5.14 20.35 -10.57
CA LYS A 213 6.37 19.83 -9.96
C LYS A 213 6.18 18.36 -9.67
N ASP A 214 7.17 17.54 -10.03
CA ASP A 214 7.10 16.11 -9.76
C ASP A 214 7.16 15.84 -8.26
N ARG A 215 6.10 15.23 -7.73
CA ARG A 215 5.97 14.96 -6.29
C ARG A 215 7.01 13.97 -5.78
N ASN A 216 7.41 12.99 -6.61
CA ASN A 216 8.32 11.94 -6.19
C ASN A 216 9.78 12.30 -6.46
N PHE A 217 10.05 12.89 -7.61
CA PHE A 217 11.40 13.24 -8.05
C PHE A 217 11.83 14.67 -7.68
N GLY A 218 10.92 15.48 -7.10
CA GLY A 218 11.24 16.82 -6.59
C GLY A 218 11.98 17.69 -7.61
N GLN A 219 13.17 18.13 -7.24
CA GLN A 219 14.03 19.01 -8.05
C GLN A 219 14.85 18.28 -9.13
N LEU A 220 14.80 16.94 -9.20
CA LEU A 220 15.65 16.17 -10.12
C LEU A 220 15.41 16.49 -11.60
N PRO A 221 14.16 16.67 -12.10
CA PRO A 221 13.94 17.02 -13.50
C PRO A 221 14.62 18.32 -13.91
N GLU A 222 14.53 19.37 -13.09
CA GLU A 222 15.16 20.67 -13.32
C GLU A 222 16.68 20.57 -13.23
N TRP A 223 17.20 19.83 -12.28
CA TRP A 223 18.64 19.58 -12.12
C TRP A 223 19.23 18.85 -13.33
N LEU A 224 18.52 17.88 -13.91
CA LEU A 224 18.93 17.18 -15.12
C LEU A 224 18.88 18.12 -16.35
N ARG A 225 17.81 18.93 -16.51
CA ARG A 225 17.72 19.93 -17.59
C ARG A 225 18.87 20.92 -17.55
N SER A 226 19.31 21.36 -16.36
CA SER A 226 20.47 22.26 -16.21
C SER A 226 21.80 21.62 -16.63
N ARG A 227 21.80 20.32 -16.99
CA ARG A 227 22.94 19.54 -17.50
C ARG A 227 22.69 19.01 -18.90
N ASP A 228 21.88 19.72 -19.66
CA ASP A 228 21.59 19.42 -21.05
C ASP A 228 20.90 18.08 -21.29
N TYR A 229 20.12 17.56 -20.30
CA TYR A 229 19.25 16.42 -20.52
C TYR A 229 17.86 16.88 -21.01
N GLU A 230 17.34 16.19 -22.00
CA GLU A 230 15.95 16.34 -22.45
C GLU A 230 15.05 15.44 -21.57
N ILE A 231 14.20 16.06 -20.73
CA ILE A 231 13.38 15.33 -19.75
C ILE A 231 11.92 15.28 -20.21
N TRP A 232 11.40 14.06 -20.33
CA TRP A 232 10.00 13.81 -20.63
C TRP A 232 9.32 13.07 -19.46
N THR A 233 8.10 13.48 -19.12
CA THR A 233 7.30 12.84 -18.08
C THR A 233 6.29 11.89 -18.70
N LEU A 234 6.29 10.62 -18.24
CA LEU A 234 5.26 9.64 -18.54
C LEU A 234 4.28 9.57 -17.35
N PRO A 235 3.12 10.22 -17.43
CA PRO A 235 2.17 10.29 -16.34
C PRO A 235 1.45 8.95 -16.14
N MET A 236 1.45 8.45 -14.89
CA MET A 236 0.68 7.30 -14.46
C MET A 236 -0.56 7.78 -13.74
N LEU A 237 -1.68 7.87 -14.46
CA LEU A 237 -2.94 8.36 -13.91
C LEU A 237 -3.54 7.34 -12.93
N PHE A 238 -3.72 7.74 -11.66
CA PHE A 238 -4.20 6.85 -10.61
C PHE A 238 -5.25 7.50 -9.73
N ASN A 239 -6.38 6.79 -9.56
CA ASN A 239 -7.48 7.16 -8.67
C ASN A 239 -7.98 8.60 -8.83
N LEU A 240 -8.18 9.03 -10.07
CA LEU A 240 -8.67 10.36 -10.39
C LEU A 240 -10.19 10.45 -10.22
N SER A 241 -10.66 11.51 -9.59
CA SER A 241 -12.06 11.94 -9.56
C SER A 241 -12.36 12.96 -10.67
N SER A 242 -11.34 13.69 -11.11
CA SER A 242 -11.43 14.66 -12.20
C SER A 242 -11.54 14.01 -13.57
N SER A 243 -12.16 14.71 -14.51
CA SER A 243 -12.26 14.29 -15.92
C SER A 243 -10.90 14.30 -16.62
N PHE A 244 -10.71 13.45 -17.63
CA PHE A 244 -9.52 13.47 -18.47
C PHE A 244 -9.31 14.82 -19.16
N GLU A 245 -10.39 15.52 -19.49
CA GLU A 245 -10.31 16.86 -20.09
C GLU A 245 -9.63 17.86 -19.14
N LYS A 246 -9.97 17.85 -17.83
CA LYS A 246 -9.30 18.69 -16.81
C LYS A 246 -7.81 18.35 -16.71
N VAL A 247 -7.47 17.05 -16.66
CA VAL A 247 -6.09 16.58 -16.56
C VAL A 247 -5.26 17.03 -17.75
N TYR A 248 -5.76 16.82 -18.97
CA TYR A 248 -5.01 17.19 -20.18
C TYR A 248 -5.01 18.70 -20.44
N THR A 249 -6.03 19.45 -20.00
CA THR A 249 -5.98 20.92 -20.00
C THR A 249 -4.85 21.41 -19.09
N PHE A 250 -4.73 20.85 -17.87
CA PHE A 250 -3.60 21.17 -16.99
C PHE A 250 -2.26 20.89 -17.68
N MET A 251 -2.09 19.70 -18.28
CA MET A 251 -0.83 19.34 -18.98
C MET A 251 -0.53 20.26 -20.17
N SER A 252 -1.55 20.77 -20.88
CA SER A 252 -1.37 21.58 -22.09
C SER A 252 -0.80 22.98 -21.83
N VAL A 253 -0.94 23.49 -20.61
CA VAL A 253 -0.41 24.81 -20.21
C VAL A 253 0.93 24.74 -19.48
N GLN A 254 1.47 23.53 -19.26
CA GLN A 254 2.76 23.36 -18.59
C GLN A 254 3.91 23.46 -19.60
N GLU A 255 5.06 23.95 -19.13
CA GLU A 255 6.31 23.96 -19.92
C GLU A 255 6.93 22.55 -20.03
N ASN A 256 6.47 21.61 -19.21
CA ASN A 256 6.98 20.24 -19.18
C ASN A 256 6.51 19.41 -20.39
N SER A 257 7.40 18.57 -20.91
CA SER A 257 7.09 17.63 -21.99
C SER A 257 6.47 16.35 -21.44
N PHE A 258 5.23 16.04 -21.83
CA PHE A 258 4.53 14.84 -21.40
C PHE A 258 4.40 13.81 -22.51
N ILE A 259 4.76 12.55 -22.23
CA ILE A 259 4.41 11.42 -23.10
C ILE A 259 3.00 10.99 -22.74
N VAL A 260 2.06 11.30 -23.61
CA VAL A 260 0.65 10.90 -23.48
C VAL A 260 0.41 9.66 -24.34
N PRO A 261 0.13 8.49 -23.72
CA PRO A 261 0.04 7.21 -24.43
C PRO A 261 -0.94 7.23 -25.63
N GLU A 262 -2.02 7.99 -25.52
CA GLU A 262 -3.10 8.10 -26.48
C GLU A 262 -2.66 8.62 -27.87
N HIS A 263 -1.56 9.37 -27.93
CA HIS A 263 -0.98 9.83 -29.22
C HIS A 263 -0.26 8.74 -30.00
N TYR A 264 0.18 7.70 -29.31
CA TYR A 264 1.02 6.66 -29.89
C TYR A 264 0.29 5.33 -30.02
N LEU A 265 -0.60 5.00 -29.07
CA LEU A 265 -1.34 3.75 -29.06
C LEU A 265 -2.37 3.68 -30.19
N LYS A 266 -2.51 2.50 -30.78
CA LYS A 266 -3.59 2.15 -31.71
C LYS A 266 -4.72 1.45 -30.94
N ILE A 267 -5.93 1.50 -31.48
CA ILE A 267 -7.10 0.83 -30.87
C ILE A 267 -6.83 -0.66 -30.59
N VAL A 268 -6.13 -1.34 -31.49
CA VAL A 268 -5.75 -2.76 -31.32
C VAL A 268 -4.88 -3.01 -30.10
N ASP A 269 -4.14 -2.03 -29.61
CA ASP A 269 -3.25 -2.18 -28.46
C ASP A 269 -4.02 -2.32 -27.15
N TYR A 270 -5.18 -1.68 -27.03
CA TYR A 270 -6.09 -1.84 -25.89
C TYR A 270 -6.66 -3.27 -25.83
N PHE A 271 -7.05 -3.84 -26.98
CA PHE A 271 -7.53 -5.22 -27.05
C PHE A 271 -6.41 -6.24 -26.79
N LYS A 272 -5.17 -5.96 -27.23
CA LYS A 272 -4.02 -6.79 -26.90
C LYS A 272 -3.76 -6.89 -25.39
N VAL A 273 -3.88 -5.78 -24.67
CA VAL A 273 -3.73 -5.77 -23.20
C VAL A 273 -4.82 -6.60 -22.53
N ILE A 274 -6.08 -6.51 -23.00
CA ILE A 274 -7.15 -7.39 -22.49
C ILE A 274 -6.81 -8.87 -22.73
N TYR A 275 -6.32 -9.21 -23.93
CA TYR A 275 -5.95 -10.58 -24.27
C TYR A 275 -4.76 -11.10 -23.44
N TRP A 276 -3.73 -10.27 -23.20
CA TRP A 276 -2.60 -10.63 -22.33
C TRP A 276 -3.04 -10.88 -20.90
N ASN A 277 -3.89 -10.03 -20.38
CA ASN A 277 -4.44 -10.20 -19.04
C ASN A 277 -5.26 -11.51 -18.94
N TYR A 278 -6.02 -11.85 -19.98
CA TYR A 278 -6.71 -13.15 -20.08
C TYR A 278 -5.72 -14.33 -20.04
N LYS A 279 -4.61 -14.26 -20.74
CA LYS A 279 -3.57 -15.30 -20.74
C LYS A 279 -2.96 -15.51 -19.35
N THR A 280 -2.57 -14.44 -18.69
CA THR A 280 -2.02 -14.48 -17.33
C THR A 280 -2.95 -15.20 -16.36
N HIS A 281 -4.26 -14.94 -16.46
CA HIS A 281 -5.25 -15.57 -15.60
C HIS A 281 -5.65 -17.00 -16.00
N ARG A 282 -5.05 -17.55 -17.04
CA ARG A 282 -5.14 -18.99 -17.39
C ARG A 282 -4.02 -19.82 -16.79
N ILE A 283 -3.00 -19.18 -16.25
CA ILE A 283 -1.91 -19.89 -15.55
C ILE A 283 -2.50 -20.51 -14.29
N ARG A 284 -2.47 -21.85 -14.21
CA ARG A 284 -2.91 -22.61 -13.06
C ARG A 284 -1.72 -23.00 -12.20
N ILE A 285 -1.82 -22.73 -10.93
CA ILE A 285 -0.84 -23.15 -9.95
C ILE A 285 -1.26 -24.55 -9.50
N LYS A 286 -0.43 -25.57 -9.83
CA LYS A 286 -0.79 -26.99 -9.61
C LYS A 286 -0.91 -27.33 -8.13
N SER A 287 -0.01 -26.82 -7.30
CA SER A 287 -0.03 -26.96 -5.85
C SER A 287 0.75 -25.81 -5.20
N ALA A 288 0.24 -25.33 -4.07
CA ALA A 288 0.90 -24.33 -3.25
C ALA A 288 0.68 -24.70 -1.78
N GLU A 289 1.74 -25.05 -1.08
CA GLU A 289 1.70 -25.49 0.31
C GLU A 289 2.69 -24.70 1.16
N ILE A 290 2.27 -24.35 2.38
CA ILE A 290 3.11 -23.76 3.42
C ILE A 290 2.98 -24.64 4.66
N LYS A 291 4.08 -25.12 5.21
CA LYS A 291 4.08 -25.97 6.42
C LYS A 291 3.00 -27.07 6.36
N GLU A 292 2.92 -27.79 5.22
CA GLU A 292 1.98 -28.89 4.92
C GLU A 292 0.49 -28.49 4.84
N ILE A 293 0.20 -27.21 4.71
CA ILE A 293 -1.17 -26.71 4.48
C ILE A 293 -1.31 -26.27 3.04
N ASP A 294 -2.28 -26.86 2.32
CA ASP A 294 -2.62 -26.47 0.96
C ASP A 294 -3.35 -25.12 0.95
N ILE A 295 -2.73 -24.12 0.31
CA ILE A 295 -3.29 -22.78 0.09
C ILE A 295 -3.70 -22.53 -1.36
N THR A 296 -3.63 -23.55 -2.22
CA THR A 296 -4.00 -23.46 -3.64
C THR A 296 -5.38 -22.81 -3.84
N PRO A 297 -6.44 -23.16 -3.06
CA PRO A 297 -7.74 -22.53 -3.21
C PRO A 297 -7.72 -21.01 -2.98
N LEU A 298 -6.87 -20.51 -2.07
CA LEU A 298 -6.73 -19.07 -1.80
C LEU A 298 -6.10 -18.34 -2.98
N ILE A 299 -5.08 -18.96 -3.61
CA ILE A 299 -4.44 -18.41 -4.81
C ILE A 299 -5.43 -18.37 -5.98
N ASP A 300 -6.17 -19.47 -6.21
CA ASP A 300 -7.18 -19.54 -7.27
C ASP A 300 -8.27 -18.45 -7.08
N GLU A 301 -8.70 -18.20 -5.85
CA GLU A 301 -9.67 -17.13 -5.56
C GLU A 301 -9.11 -15.76 -5.94
N VAL A 302 -7.84 -15.48 -5.64
CA VAL A 302 -7.20 -14.21 -5.99
C VAL A 302 -7.07 -14.08 -7.50
N VAL A 303 -6.63 -15.11 -8.21
CA VAL A 303 -6.56 -15.12 -9.69
C VAL A 303 -7.93 -14.77 -10.29
N ILE A 304 -9.01 -15.33 -9.73
CA ILE A 304 -10.37 -15.02 -10.17
C ILE A 304 -10.77 -13.57 -9.86
N LYS A 305 -10.48 -13.09 -8.66
CA LYS A 305 -10.88 -11.74 -8.20
C LYS A 305 -10.13 -10.60 -8.91
N THR A 306 -8.85 -10.81 -9.24
CA THR A 306 -7.99 -9.79 -9.87
C THR A 306 -8.12 -9.77 -11.39
N LYS A 307 -8.75 -10.76 -11.97
CA LYS A 307 -8.98 -10.85 -13.41
C LYS A 307 -9.61 -9.56 -13.96
N TYR A 308 -8.97 -8.98 -14.97
CA TYR A 308 -9.38 -7.71 -15.57
C TYR A 308 -9.48 -6.55 -14.57
N SER A 309 -8.57 -6.47 -13.61
CA SER A 309 -8.40 -5.26 -12.82
C SER A 309 -8.19 -4.06 -13.75
N ARG A 310 -9.03 -3.03 -13.60
CA ARG A 310 -9.01 -1.82 -14.44
C ARG A 310 -7.66 -1.12 -14.39
N TYR A 311 -7.04 -1.05 -13.21
CA TYR A 311 -5.73 -0.44 -13.03
C TYR A 311 -4.64 -1.26 -13.73
N MET A 312 -4.67 -2.59 -13.63
CA MET A 312 -3.68 -3.44 -14.30
C MET A 312 -3.78 -3.35 -15.81
N LEU A 313 -4.99 -3.30 -16.37
CA LEU A 313 -5.19 -3.08 -17.80
C LEU A 313 -4.58 -1.75 -18.26
N SER A 314 -4.79 -0.66 -17.50
CA SER A 314 -4.23 0.66 -17.82
C SER A 314 -2.70 0.68 -17.67
N PHE A 315 -2.15 0.10 -16.61
CA PHE A 315 -0.70 0.07 -16.40
C PHE A 315 0.03 -0.78 -17.44
N ASN A 316 -0.56 -1.88 -17.90
CA ASN A 316 0.03 -2.74 -18.92
C ASN A 316 0.04 -2.09 -20.31
N LEU A 317 -0.64 -0.95 -20.52
CA LEU A 317 -0.52 -0.14 -21.75
C LEU A 317 0.89 0.41 -21.94
N CYS A 318 1.74 0.47 -20.91
CA CYS A 318 3.14 0.86 -21.08
C CYS A 318 3.89 -0.05 -22.07
N VAL A 319 3.53 -1.33 -22.18
CA VAL A 319 4.17 -2.29 -23.08
C VAL A 319 3.94 -1.95 -24.55
N PRO A 320 2.69 -1.84 -25.06
CA PRO A 320 2.49 -1.38 -26.43
C PRO A 320 2.94 0.06 -26.64
N LEU A 321 2.88 0.94 -25.63
CA LEU A 321 3.41 2.30 -25.74
C LEU A 321 4.91 2.29 -26.09
N LEU A 322 5.75 1.60 -25.33
CA LEU A 322 7.19 1.54 -25.60
C LEU A 322 7.48 0.91 -26.96
N LYS A 323 6.71 -0.12 -27.35
CA LYS A 323 6.79 -0.67 -28.71
C LYS A 323 6.51 0.42 -29.78
N ARG A 324 5.45 1.23 -29.60
CA ARG A 324 5.09 2.30 -30.55
C ARG A 324 6.11 3.43 -30.60
N LEU A 325 6.70 3.79 -29.46
CA LEU A 325 7.79 4.77 -29.42
C LEU A 325 9.00 4.26 -30.21
N LYS A 326 9.39 2.98 -30.06
CA LYS A 326 10.47 2.37 -30.85
C LYS A 326 10.16 2.33 -32.34
N GLU A 327 8.93 1.95 -32.73
CA GLU A 327 8.47 1.95 -34.13
C GLU A 327 8.49 3.36 -34.77
N LYS A 328 8.42 4.41 -33.95
CA LYS A 328 8.52 5.82 -34.37
C LYS A 328 9.94 6.38 -34.22
N GLU A 329 10.92 5.51 -34.04
CA GLU A 329 12.34 5.87 -33.96
C GLU A 329 12.69 6.86 -32.84
N PHE A 330 11.97 6.76 -31.70
CA PHE A 330 12.34 7.48 -30.50
C PHE A 330 13.67 6.94 -29.97
N GLU A 331 14.60 7.85 -29.68
CA GLU A 331 15.85 7.57 -28.98
C GLU A 331 15.68 7.95 -27.51
N ILE A 332 15.89 7.01 -26.60
CA ILE A 332 15.73 7.19 -25.16
C ILE A 332 16.95 6.59 -24.47
N ASP A 333 17.65 7.40 -23.69
CA ASP A 333 18.89 7.03 -23.02
C ASP A 333 18.65 6.49 -21.61
N GLY A 334 17.52 6.88 -20.97
CA GLY A 334 17.19 6.42 -19.63
C GLY A 334 15.71 6.44 -19.29
N PHE A 335 15.32 5.50 -18.43
CA PHE A 335 13.99 5.39 -17.83
C PHE A 335 14.09 5.47 -16.32
N TYR A 336 13.48 6.47 -15.73
CA TYR A 336 13.43 6.67 -14.29
C TYR A 336 12.02 6.46 -13.80
N TYR A 337 11.85 5.78 -12.65
CA TYR A 337 10.53 5.52 -12.09
C TYR A 337 10.55 5.43 -10.56
N SER A 338 9.39 5.67 -9.94
CA SER A 338 9.19 5.52 -8.50
C SER A 338 9.15 4.04 -8.13
N PHE A 339 10.02 3.59 -7.22
CA PHE A 339 10.20 2.19 -6.86
C PHE A 339 9.28 1.75 -5.71
N GLU A 340 8.47 0.76 -5.96
CA GLU A 340 7.66 0.01 -4.98
C GLU A 340 7.73 -1.51 -5.22
N ASN A 341 8.48 -1.94 -6.23
CA ASN A 341 8.62 -3.32 -6.70
C ASN A 341 7.29 -4.00 -7.06
N ASN A 342 6.33 -3.22 -7.54
CA ASN A 342 5.02 -3.70 -7.91
C ASN A 342 4.97 -4.26 -9.35
N THR A 343 3.85 -4.88 -9.72
CA THR A 343 3.64 -5.52 -11.02
C THR A 343 3.79 -4.57 -12.20
N SER A 344 3.30 -3.33 -12.06
CA SER A 344 3.36 -2.34 -13.13
C SER A 344 4.80 -1.91 -13.46
N GLU A 345 5.69 -1.97 -12.47
CA GLU A 345 7.11 -1.69 -12.63
C GLU A 345 7.83 -2.86 -13.32
N LYS A 346 7.52 -4.10 -12.93
CA LYS A 346 8.10 -5.30 -13.54
C LYS A 346 7.79 -5.39 -15.03
N GLN A 347 6.54 -5.13 -15.40
CA GLN A 347 6.14 -5.06 -16.81
C GLN A 347 6.84 -3.92 -17.56
N PHE A 348 6.99 -2.76 -16.91
CA PHE A 348 7.69 -1.61 -17.47
C PHE A 348 9.17 -1.94 -17.74
N ILE A 349 9.88 -2.51 -16.76
CA ILE A 349 11.28 -2.94 -16.90
C ILE A 349 11.43 -3.91 -18.07
N LEU A 350 10.59 -4.95 -18.14
CA LEU A 350 10.63 -5.93 -19.22
C LEU A 350 10.38 -5.29 -20.60
N ALA A 351 9.48 -4.32 -20.66
CA ALA A 351 9.21 -3.60 -21.90
C ALA A 351 10.39 -2.68 -22.28
N CYS A 352 11.01 -1.97 -21.33
CA CYS A 352 12.22 -1.19 -21.55
C CYS A 352 13.35 -2.09 -22.11
N ARG A 353 13.65 -3.20 -21.44
CA ARG A 353 14.67 -4.17 -21.88
C ARG A 353 14.40 -4.74 -23.29
N LYS A 354 13.12 -4.93 -23.63
CA LYS A 354 12.72 -5.46 -24.93
C LYS A 354 12.88 -4.48 -26.07
N TYR A 355 12.54 -3.22 -25.86
CA TYR A 355 12.44 -2.22 -26.94
C TYR A 355 13.56 -1.17 -26.93
N PHE A 356 14.22 -0.96 -25.79
CA PHE A 356 15.26 0.02 -25.55
C PHE A 356 16.41 -0.61 -24.74
N GLN A 357 17.11 -1.55 -25.35
CA GLN A 357 18.09 -2.42 -24.66
C GLN A 357 19.27 -1.64 -24.07
N ASP A 358 19.68 -0.56 -24.73
CA ASP A 358 20.83 0.26 -24.34
C ASP A 358 20.48 1.38 -23.34
N SER A 359 19.19 1.50 -22.97
CA SER A 359 18.75 2.53 -22.03
C SER A 359 18.95 2.10 -20.59
N ASN A 360 19.44 3.00 -19.74
CA ASN A 360 19.55 2.79 -18.30
C ASN A 360 18.17 2.81 -17.63
N ILE A 361 17.91 1.87 -16.75
CA ILE A 361 16.66 1.81 -15.97
C ILE A 361 17.00 2.12 -14.50
N ILE A 362 16.59 3.30 -14.04
CA ILE A 362 16.86 3.78 -12.67
C ILE A 362 15.57 3.85 -11.88
N ALA A 363 15.53 3.13 -10.77
CA ALA A 363 14.44 3.16 -9.82
C ALA A 363 14.78 4.11 -8.66
N PHE A 364 13.83 4.91 -8.24
CA PHE A 364 13.98 5.77 -7.08
C PHE A 364 13.01 5.36 -5.97
N GLN A 365 13.54 4.95 -4.84
CA GLN A 365 12.74 4.67 -3.65
C GLN A 365 12.24 5.99 -3.03
N HIS A 366 11.04 6.37 -3.40
CA HIS A 366 10.40 7.63 -3.01
C HIS A 366 9.62 7.57 -1.70
N THR A 367 9.49 6.38 -1.09
CA THR A 367 8.76 6.12 0.16
C THR A 367 9.60 5.26 1.10
N THR A 368 9.15 5.09 2.34
CA THR A 368 9.86 4.26 3.32
C THR A 368 9.75 2.76 3.00
N PHE A 369 10.62 1.98 3.59
CA PHE A 369 10.56 0.53 3.59
C PHE A 369 9.60 0.06 4.69
N PHE A 370 8.60 -0.72 4.30
CA PHE A 370 7.69 -1.37 5.26
C PHE A 370 8.06 -2.85 5.39
N PRO A 371 8.56 -3.30 6.55
CA PRO A 371 9.04 -4.69 6.71
C PRO A 371 8.02 -5.76 6.38
N ASN A 372 6.73 -5.48 6.58
CA ASN A 372 5.64 -6.41 6.28
C ASN A 372 5.03 -6.25 4.88
N GLN A 373 5.57 -5.37 4.03
CA GLN A 373 5.21 -5.31 2.61
C GLN A 373 6.07 -6.30 1.82
N LEU A 374 5.50 -7.47 1.49
CA LEU A 374 6.26 -8.56 0.87
C LEU A 374 6.78 -8.24 -0.53
N ALA A 375 6.23 -7.25 -1.21
CA ALA A 375 6.78 -6.75 -2.47
C ALA A 375 8.24 -6.27 -2.33
N TYR A 376 8.64 -5.77 -1.15
CA TYR A 376 10.01 -5.33 -0.86
C TYR A 376 10.96 -6.47 -0.47
N HIS A 377 10.55 -7.73 -0.58
CA HIS A 377 11.39 -8.88 -0.26
C HIS A 377 11.54 -9.80 -1.48
N LEU A 378 12.75 -10.30 -1.70
CA LEU A 378 13.02 -11.34 -2.68
C LEU A 378 13.18 -12.69 -1.99
N GLY A 379 12.78 -13.78 -2.67
CA GLY A 379 13.17 -15.12 -2.28
C GLY A 379 14.66 -15.36 -2.58
N LEU A 380 15.22 -16.45 -2.08
CA LEU A 380 16.66 -16.73 -2.10
C LEU A 380 17.28 -16.57 -3.50
N ASP A 381 16.67 -17.19 -4.53
CA ASP A 381 17.18 -17.16 -5.91
C ASP A 381 16.41 -16.17 -6.81
N GLU A 382 15.46 -15.43 -6.27
CA GLU A 382 14.53 -14.60 -7.06
C GLU A 382 15.24 -13.47 -7.80
N LYS A 383 16.37 -12.98 -7.27
CA LYS A 383 17.21 -11.96 -7.91
C LYS A 383 17.68 -12.34 -9.32
N GLU A 384 17.75 -13.64 -9.65
CA GLU A 384 18.27 -14.15 -10.93
C GLU A 384 17.24 -14.00 -12.07
N TYR A 385 15.96 -13.92 -11.77
CA TYR A 385 14.89 -13.94 -12.78
C TYR A 385 13.81 -12.87 -12.56
N CYS A 386 13.77 -12.22 -11.40
CA CYS A 386 12.87 -11.10 -11.16
C CYS A 386 13.29 -9.90 -12.02
N PRO A 387 12.36 -9.24 -12.74
CA PRO A 387 12.67 -8.01 -13.44
C PRO A 387 13.09 -6.92 -12.43
N LEU A 388 14.37 -6.59 -12.43
CA LEU A 388 14.97 -5.54 -11.60
C LEU A 388 15.57 -4.43 -12.48
N PRO A 389 15.65 -3.18 -11.98
CA PRO A 389 16.32 -2.07 -12.66
C PRO A 389 17.85 -2.25 -12.63
N ASP A 390 18.56 -1.39 -13.34
CA ASP A 390 20.03 -1.35 -13.27
C ASP A 390 20.51 -0.75 -11.95
N LYS A 391 19.73 0.18 -11.39
CA LYS A 391 20.07 0.88 -10.15
C LYS A 391 18.81 1.20 -9.35
N ILE A 392 18.85 0.99 -8.03
CA ILE A 392 17.83 1.45 -7.07
C ILE A 392 18.48 2.54 -6.21
N ILE A 393 18.03 3.77 -6.37
CA ILE A 393 18.49 4.90 -5.57
C ILE A 393 17.59 5.02 -4.33
N CYS A 394 18.19 4.78 -3.17
CA CYS A 394 17.53 4.80 -1.87
C CYS A 394 17.61 6.20 -1.26
N SER A 395 16.53 6.73 -0.72
CA SER A 395 16.43 8.09 -0.18
C SER A 395 17.20 8.32 1.14
N GLY A 396 17.86 7.30 1.66
CA GLY A 396 18.71 7.32 2.83
C GLY A 396 19.50 6.03 3.00
N PRO A 397 20.63 6.03 3.73
CA PRO A 397 21.52 4.87 3.87
C PRO A 397 20.84 3.66 4.51
N ILE A 398 19.94 3.86 5.47
CA ILE A 398 19.20 2.76 6.13
C ILE A 398 18.44 1.89 5.13
N TYR A 399 17.91 2.48 4.07
CA TYR A 399 17.14 1.73 3.07
C TYR A 399 18.01 0.82 2.22
N VAL A 400 19.28 1.17 1.99
CA VAL A 400 20.25 0.27 1.34
C VAL A 400 20.41 -1.01 2.17
N ASP A 401 20.56 -0.87 3.48
CA ASP A 401 20.73 -2.02 4.38
C ASP A 401 19.45 -2.86 4.51
N LEU A 402 18.29 -2.21 4.53
CA LEU A 402 16.99 -2.90 4.55
C LEU A 402 16.75 -3.70 3.26
N HIS A 403 17.07 -3.13 2.09
CA HIS A 403 16.97 -3.86 0.82
C HIS A 403 17.97 -5.01 0.74
N LYS A 404 19.21 -4.86 1.25
CA LYS A 404 20.17 -5.98 1.36
C LYS A 404 19.60 -7.11 2.23
N LYS A 405 19.08 -6.78 3.42
CA LYS A 405 18.40 -7.76 4.29
C LYS A 405 17.20 -8.42 3.60
N ALA A 406 16.51 -7.71 2.72
CA ALA A 406 15.42 -8.20 1.90
C ALA A 406 15.88 -8.95 0.63
N LYS A 407 17.16 -9.32 0.54
CA LYS A 407 17.81 -10.15 -0.51
C LYS A 407 17.91 -9.47 -1.89
N PHE A 408 17.83 -8.13 -1.98
CA PHE A 408 18.15 -7.43 -3.22
C PHE A 408 19.65 -7.49 -3.51
N PRO A 409 20.06 -7.53 -4.81
CA PRO A 409 21.48 -7.51 -5.19
C PRO A 409 22.15 -6.23 -4.67
N PRO A 410 23.27 -6.32 -3.92
CA PRO A 410 23.93 -5.14 -3.36
C PRO A 410 24.50 -4.16 -4.40
N ASP A 411 24.87 -4.67 -5.55
CA ASP A 411 25.47 -3.94 -6.68
C ASP A 411 24.51 -2.95 -7.36
N ILE A 412 23.22 -3.19 -7.28
CA ILE A 412 22.21 -2.25 -7.81
C ILE A 412 21.73 -1.22 -6.78
N LEU A 413 22.12 -1.33 -5.51
CA LEU A 413 21.63 -0.47 -4.42
C LEU A 413 22.57 0.70 -4.18
N VAL A 414 22.05 1.92 -4.27
CA VAL A 414 22.83 3.15 -4.09
C VAL A 414 22.12 4.08 -3.10
N SER A 415 22.83 4.58 -2.10
CA SER A 415 22.32 5.65 -1.25
C SER A 415 22.31 6.97 -2.02
N GLY A 416 21.19 7.66 -2.03
CA GLY A 416 20.97 8.92 -2.72
C GLY A 416 20.11 9.89 -1.94
N PRO A 417 19.79 11.06 -2.53
CA PRO A 417 19.04 12.11 -1.86
C PRO A 417 17.57 11.77 -1.67
N ASN A 418 16.99 12.27 -0.58
CA ASN A 418 15.55 12.26 -0.40
C ASN A 418 14.91 13.42 -1.18
N LEU A 419 14.34 13.11 -2.33
CA LEU A 419 13.76 14.12 -3.23
C LEU A 419 12.33 14.49 -2.85
N ARG A 420 11.54 13.50 -2.41
CA ARG A 420 10.11 13.67 -2.13
C ARG A 420 9.84 14.46 -0.85
N PHE A 421 10.65 14.24 0.17
CA PHE A 421 10.48 14.84 1.50
C PHE A 421 11.66 15.76 1.84
N SER A 422 12.21 16.47 0.83
CA SER A 422 13.34 17.38 1.01
C SER A 422 13.05 18.51 2.01
N SER A 423 11.79 18.91 2.14
CA SER A 423 11.32 19.91 3.10
C SER A 423 11.61 19.55 4.57
N VAL A 424 11.79 18.27 4.93
CA VAL A 424 12.14 17.90 6.31
C VAL A 424 13.47 18.50 6.78
N HIS A 425 14.35 18.88 5.83
CA HIS A 425 15.62 19.55 6.13
C HIS A 425 15.50 21.07 6.31
N GLU A 426 14.35 21.65 5.93
CA GLU A 426 14.05 23.09 6.05
C GLU A 426 13.36 23.40 7.39
N TYR A 427 12.66 22.39 7.95
CA TYR A 427 12.02 22.53 9.24
C TYR A 427 13.03 22.46 10.38
N GLN A 428 12.87 23.38 11.34
CA GLN A 428 13.64 23.29 12.59
C GLN A 428 13.07 22.16 13.45
N ILE A 429 13.94 21.31 13.96
CA ILE A 429 13.57 20.32 14.98
C ILE A 429 12.95 21.09 16.14
N LYS A 430 11.75 20.72 16.51
CA LYS A 430 10.97 21.37 17.55
C LYS A 430 11.78 21.52 18.84
N SER A 431 11.88 22.72 19.37
CA SER A 431 12.70 23.00 20.57
C SER A 431 12.11 22.39 21.86
N SER A 432 10.81 22.17 21.88
CA SER A 432 10.10 21.50 22.98
C SER A 432 8.71 21.04 22.53
N VAL A 433 8.21 19.95 23.11
CA VAL A 433 6.79 19.59 22.99
C VAL A 433 5.97 20.70 23.68
N PRO A 434 4.87 21.20 23.12
CA PRO A 434 4.12 22.28 23.72
C PRO A 434 3.71 21.94 25.16
N SER A 435 4.22 22.71 26.12
CA SER A 435 3.62 22.77 27.46
C SER A 435 2.38 23.63 27.34
N CYS A 436 1.22 23.02 27.36
CA CYS A 436 0.00 23.77 27.11
C CYS A 436 -0.76 24.04 28.40
N ASP A 437 -1.08 25.31 28.65
CA ASP A 437 -2.11 25.71 29.62
C ASP A 437 -3.54 25.27 29.16
N THR A 438 -3.63 24.67 27.96
CA THR A 438 -4.82 24.15 27.30
C THR A 438 -4.71 22.63 27.10
N LYS A 439 -5.70 22.01 26.46
CA LYS A 439 -5.71 20.56 26.17
C LYS A 439 -4.54 20.11 25.30
N LYS A 440 -3.97 18.93 25.60
CA LYS A 440 -2.91 18.30 24.81
C LYS A 440 -3.45 17.85 23.44
N ALA A 441 -2.88 18.36 22.38
CA ALA A 441 -3.32 18.09 21.01
C ALA A 441 -2.83 16.72 20.50
N LEU A 442 -3.74 15.82 20.18
CA LEU A 442 -3.45 14.54 19.53
C LEU A 442 -3.73 14.67 18.03
N LEU A 443 -2.71 14.50 17.19
CA LEU A 443 -2.87 14.50 15.73
C LEU A 443 -3.03 13.08 15.20
N LEU A 444 -4.12 12.84 14.47
CA LEU A 444 -4.45 11.57 13.85
C LEU A 444 -4.39 11.69 12.31
N PRO A 445 -3.24 11.45 11.66
CA PRO A 445 -3.18 11.33 10.23
C PRO A 445 -3.76 9.97 9.81
N LEU A 446 -4.81 10.00 9.00
CA LEU A 446 -5.55 8.81 8.63
C LEU A 446 -4.84 8.03 7.51
N SER A 447 -4.90 6.72 7.59
CA SER A 447 -4.50 5.80 6.52
C SER A 447 -5.51 5.87 5.36
N LEU A 448 -5.12 5.37 4.18
CA LEU A 448 -6.00 5.26 3.01
C LEU A 448 -7.19 4.27 3.21
N SER A 449 -7.19 3.48 4.27
CA SER A 449 -8.21 2.46 4.56
C SER A 449 -9.25 2.95 5.57
N HIS A 450 -10.53 2.91 5.20
CA HIS A 450 -11.63 3.18 6.15
C HIS A 450 -11.61 2.22 7.34
N ASN A 451 -11.31 0.94 7.13
CA ASN A 451 -11.30 -0.05 8.21
C ASN A 451 -10.24 0.26 9.26
N LEU A 452 -9.02 0.59 8.83
CA LEU A 452 -7.95 1.00 9.75
C LEU A 452 -8.30 2.31 10.47
N THR A 453 -8.92 3.24 9.78
CA THR A 453 -9.37 4.50 10.37
C THR A 453 -10.45 4.28 11.44
N PHE A 454 -11.42 3.43 11.17
CA PHE A 454 -12.48 3.12 12.13
C PHE A 454 -11.95 2.41 13.38
N GLU A 455 -11.00 1.49 13.19
CA GLU A 455 -10.31 0.84 14.28
C GLU A 455 -9.51 1.84 15.13
N LEU A 456 -8.74 2.73 14.48
CA LEU A 456 -7.97 3.78 15.15
C LEU A 456 -8.88 4.66 16.01
N PHE A 457 -9.99 5.18 15.45
CA PHE A 457 -10.92 6.02 16.19
C PHE A 457 -11.50 5.31 17.41
N THR A 458 -11.88 4.04 17.26
CA THR A 458 -12.43 3.25 18.37
C THR A 458 -11.40 3.05 19.47
N LYS A 459 -10.16 2.67 19.12
CA LYS A 459 -9.09 2.45 20.10
C LYS A 459 -8.67 3.75 20.79
N VAL A 460 -8.57 4.86 20.05
CA VAL A 460 -8.22 6.17 20.62
C VAL A 460 -9.33 6.66 21.54
N LYS A 461 -10.60 6.59 21.13
CA LYS A 461 -11.74 6.96 21.97
C LYS A 461 -11.71 6.25 23.33
N GLU A 462 -11.54 4.93 23.30
CA GLU A 462 -11.48 4.15 24.54
C GLU A 462 -10.23 4.47 25.39
N ALA A 463 -9.09 4.77 24.75
CA ALA A 463 -7.86 5.12 25.45
C ALA A 463 -7.97 6.44 26.24
N ILE A 464 -8.68 7.41 25.70
CA ILE A 464 -8.85 8.74 26.32
C ILE A 464 -10.21 8.91 27.04
N LYS A 465 -10.98 7.84 27.15
CA LYS A 465 -12.29 7.84 27.83
C LYS A 465 -12.17 8.42 29.24
N ASN A 466 -13.08 9.34 29.57
CA ASN A 466 -13.09 10.07 30.85
C ASN A 466 -11.85 10.96 31.10
N ASN A 467 -11.14 11.36 30.05
CA ASN A 467 -9.98 12.22 30.17
C ASN A 467 -10.14 13.47 29.27
N ASN A 468 -10.50 14.59 29.85
CA ASN A 468 -10.73 15.86 29.14
C ASN A 468 -9.43 16.65 28.86
N VAL A 469 -8.26 16.06 29.14
CA VAL A 469 -6.95 16.70 28.90
C VAL A 469 -6.57 16.73 27.43
N TYR A 470 -7.17 15.86 26.59
CA TYR A 470 -6.81 15.72 25.19
C TYR A 470 -7.84 16.40 24.26
N LYS A 471 -7.35 16.96 23.15
CA LYS A 471 -8.11 17.40 21.97
C LYS A 471 -7.61 16.66 20.74
N ILE A 472 -8.51 16.18 19.90
CA ILE A 472 -8.18 15.39 18.71
C ILE A 472 -8.20 16.27 17.46
N TYR A 473 -7.12 16.21 16.66
CA TYR A 473 -7.04 16.79 15.32
C TYR A 473 -6.94 15.66 14.29
N ILE A 474 -7.85 15.62 13.33
CA ILE A 474 -7.95 14.55 12.34
C ILE A 474 -7.49 15.07 10.99
N ARG A 475 -6.38 14.53 10.45
CA ARG A 475 -5.93 14.80 9.10
C ARG A 475 -6.45 13.71 8.16
N ILE A 476 -7.38 14.08 7.27
CA ILE A 476 -8.02 13.14 6.36
C ILE A 476 -7.05 12.78 5.22
N HIS A 477 -6.93 11.47 4.92
CA HIS A 477 -6.23 11.04 3.71
C HIS A 477 -7.09 11.38 2.48
N PRO A 478 -6.52 11.92 1.36
CA PRO A 478 -7.27 12.37 0.19
C PRO A 478 -8.24 11.34 -0.44
N THR A 479 -7.99 10.06 -0.21
CA THR A 479 -8.85 8.97 -0.72
C THR A 479 -10.07 8.66 0.15
N LEU A 480 -10.15 9.24 1.36
CA LEU A 480 -11.24 8.98 2.30
C LEU A 480 -12.41 9.97 2.13
N SER A 481 -13.62 9.47 2.32
CA SER A 481 -14.84 10.30 2.31
C SER A 481 -15.09 10.91 3.69
N LYS A 482 -15.03 12.25 3.79
CA LYS A 482 -15.30 13.00 5.03
C LYS A 482 -16.70 12.69 5.60
N ASN A 483 -17.71 12.54 4.73
CA ASN A 483 -19.07 12.20 5.16
C ASN A 483 -19.15 10.83 5.84
N LYS A 484 -18.46 9.83 5.28
CA LYS A 484 -18.41 8.49 5.92
C LYS A 484 -17.70 8.52 7.26
N LEU A 485 -16.64 9.33 7.38
CA LEU A 485 -15.91 9.50 8.63
C LEU A 485 -16.79 10.16 9.69
N ASN A 486 -17.49 11.24 9.36
CA ASN A 486 -18.43 11.92 10.27
C ASN A 486 -19.50 10.95 10.78
N CYS A 487 -20.20 10.24 9.88
CA CYS A 487 -21.21 9.26 10.29
C CYS A 487 -20.64 8.18 11.24
N PHE A 488 -19.39 7.75 11.03
CA PHE A 488 -18.76 6.78 11.91
C PHE A 488 -18.38 7.38 13.26
N ILE A 489 -17.79 8.58 13.28
CA ILE A 489 -17.41 9.31 14.50
C ILE A 489 -18.64 9.55 15.38
N GLU A 490 -19.75 10.01 14.80
CA GLU A 490 -21.04 10.17 15.49
C GLU A 490 -21.55 8.85 16.08
N LYS A 491 -21.51 7.78 15.28
CA LYS A 491 -21.96 6.44 15.68
C LYS A 491 -21.18 5.90 16.89
N ILE A 492 -19.88 6.14 16.95
CA ILE A 492 -19.04 5.70 18.07
C ILE A 492 -19.06 6.70 19.23
N GLY A 493 -19.56 7.94 19.05
CA GLY A 493 -19.57 9.00 20.05
C GLY A 493 -18.15 9.47 20.41
N LEU A 494 -17.30 9.72 19.45
CA LEU A 494 -16.02 10.39 19.63
C LEU A 494 -16.27 11.91 19.68
N ASN A 495 -15.96 12.53 20.81
CA ASN A 495 -16.17 13.94 21.04
C ASN A 495 -14.85 14.71 21.06
N ASP A 496 -14.92 16.06 21.06
CA ASP A 496 -13.77 16.96 21.18
C ASP A 496 -12.71 16.75 20.08
N TYR A 497 -13.17 16.75 18.83
CA TYR A 497 -12.32 16.64 17.66
C TYR A 497 -12.51 17.79 16.67
N GLU A 498 -11.50 18.05 15.88
CA GLU A 498 -11.51 18.97 14.73
C GLU A 498 -10.81 18.31 13.53
N PHE A 499 -11.26 18.66 12.31
CA PHE A 499 -10.53 18.25 11.11
C PHE A 499 -9.39 19.24 10.82
N ALA A 500 -8.19 18.71 10.69
CA ALA A 500 -6.98 19.43 10.30
C ALA A 500 -6.91 19.54 8.76
N ASP A 501 -7.90 20.20 8.14
CA ASP A 501 -8.06 20.21 6.68
C ASP A 501 -7.20 21.29 6.00
N ASP A 502 -6.77 22.33 6.74
CA ASP A 502 -6.03 23.46 6.20
C ASP A 502 -4.52 23.14 6.11
N GLY A 503 -3.87 23.64 5.05
CA GLY A 503 -2.44 23.55 4.87
C GLY A 503 -1.88 22.12 4.67
N ILE A 504 -0.60 21.96 4.87
CA ILE A 504 0.08 20.66 4.88
C ILE A 504 0.12 20.08 6.29
N ILE A 505 0.42 18.79 6.45
CA ILE A 505 0.42 18.15 7.77
C ILE A 505 1.46 18.75 8.72
N GLN A 506 2.56 19.25 8.17
CA GLN A 506 3.65 19.86 8.93
C GLN A 506 3.21 21.16 9.64
N ASP A 507 2.23 21.90 9.11
CA ASP A 507 1.68 23.10 9.72
C ASP A 507 1.00 22.81 11.08
N TRP A 508 0.63 21.56 11.31
CA TRP A 508 0.01 21.09 12.55
C TRP A 508 1.01 20.58 13.58
N PHE A 509 2.25 20.34 13.16
CA PHE A 509 3.26 19.75 14.06
C PHE A 509 3.59 20.63 15.26
N ASP A 510 3.59 21.97 15.11
CA ASP A 510 3.90 22.88 16.21
C ASP A 510 2.88 22.82 17.35
N LYS A 511 1.63 22.48 17.05
CA LYS A 511 0.56 22.36 18.04
C LYS A 511 0.44 20.94 18.61
N THR A 512 1.07 19.96 17.98
CA THR A 512 0.89 18.54 18.29
C THR A 512 1.69 18.14 19.54
N TYR A 513 1.00 17.59 20.53
CA TYR A 513 1.59 16.94 21.70
C TYR A 513 2.10 15.54 21.35
N ALA A 514 1.26 14.73 20.70
CA ALA A 514 1.60 13.41 20.18
C ALA A 514 0.83 13.09 18.91
N MET A 515 1.43 12.32 18.02
CA MET A 515 0.76 11.76 16.84
C MET A 515 0.37 10.31 17.12
N ILE A 516 -0.87 9.93 16.73
CA ILE A 516 -1.36 8.57 16.86
C ILE A 516 -1.84 8.10 15.48
N LEU A 517 -1.31 6.99 14.98
CA LEU A 517 -1.66 6.49 13.65
C LEU A 517 -1.57 4.98 13.54
N THR A 518 -2.14 4.45 12.45
CA THR A 518 -2.07 3.05 12.04
C THR A 518 -1.84 2.94 10.52
N GLY A 519 -1.30 1.83 10.07
CA GLY A 519 -1.05 1.54 8.65
C GLY A 519 0.20 2.22 8.08
N ALA A 520 0.30 2.21 6.75
CA ALA A 520 1.45 2.75 6.02
C ALA A 520 1.36 4.27 5.92
N SER A 521 2.24 5.00 6.59
CA SER A 521 2.28 6.47 6.48
C SER A 521 3.70 7.02 6.63
N MET A 522 4.09 7.86 5.68
CA MET A 522 5.33 8.67 5.79
C MET A 522 5.24 9.72 6.90
N ALA A 523 4.03 10.16 7.26
CA ALA A 523 3.83 11.10 8.37
C ALA A 523 4.45 10.61 9.69
N THR A 524 4.55 9.28 9.87
CA THR A 524 5.26 8.69 11.01
C THR A 524 6.73 9.14 11.07
N LEU A 525 7.44 9.01 9.95
CA LEU A 525 8.84 9.41 9.85
C LEU A 525 9.01 10.92 9.93
N GLU A 526 8.15 11.67 9.24
CA GLU A 526 8.18 13.15 9.27
C GLU A 526 7.99 13.67 10.71
N ALA A 527 7.03 13.12 11.46
CA ALA A 527 6.81 13.51 12.85
C ALA A 527 8.01 13.16 13.75
N VAL A 528 8.57 11.95 13.60
CA VAL A 528 9.72 11.53 14.41
C VAL A 528 10.94 12.40 14.16
N VAL A 529 11.26 12.73 12.90
CA VAL A 529 12.42 13.60 12.59
C VAL A 529 12.19 15.07 12.97
N MET A 530 10.94 15.45 13.26
CA MET A 530 10.59 16.75 13.84
C MET A 530 10.58 16.75 15.38
N GLY A 531 10.86 15.62 16.01
CA GLY A 531 10.88 15.48 17.48
C GLY A 531 9.49 15.36 18.10
N ILE A 532 8.48 14.94 17.35
CA ILE A 532 7.13 14.71 17.84
C ILE A 532 7.00 13.26 18.32
N PRO A 533 6.48 13.02 19.54
CA PRO A 533 6.17 11.67 19.99
C PRO A 533 5.13 10.98 19.09
N VAL A 534 5.39 9.73 18.68
CA VAL A 534 4.51 8.97 17.79
C VAL A 534 4.07 7.66 18.44
N ILE A 535 2.78 7.45 18.58
CA ILE A 535 2.16 6.19 19.02
C ILE A 535 1.68 5.43 17.77
N ARG A 536 2.29 4.28 17.52
CA ARG A 536 1.99 3.41 16.38
C ARG A 536 0.99 2.34 16.82
N VAL A 537 -0.19 2.32 16.19
CA VAL A 537 -1.26 1.39 16.55
C VAL A 537 -1.23 0.20 15.61
N VAL A 538 -1.06 -0.99 16.18
CA VAL A 538 -1.11 -2.26 15.44
C VAL A 538 -2.57 -2.61 15.16
N PRO A 539 -2.93 -2.88 13.91
CA PRO A 539 -4.29 -3.29 13.59
C PRO A 539 -4.59 -4.74 13.99
N ASP A 540 -5.86 -5.03 14.30
CA ASP A 540 -6.26 -6.32 14.84
C ASP A 540 -6.30 -7.46 13.82
N ASN A 541 -6.85 -7.20 12.63
CA ASN A 541 -7.10 -8.22 11.60
C ASN A 541 -6.43 -7.88 10.26
N THR A 542 -5.34 -7.14 10.28
CA THR A 542 -4.57 -6.84 9.06
C THR A 542 -3.11 -6.55 9.40
N PHE A 543 -2.30 -6.30 8.39
CA PHE A 543 -0.86 -6.15 8.56
C PHE A 543 -0.49 -4.83 9.23
N SER A 544 0.42 -4.90 10.18
CA SER A 544 1.15 -3.73 10.65
C SER A 544 2.15 -3.30 9.58
N LEU A 545 1.95 -2.12 8.99
CA LEU A 545 2.89 -1.49 8.08
C LEU A 545 3.65 -0.37 8.83
N ASP A 546 4.19 -0.72 10.00
CA ASP A 546 4.97 0.18 10.83
C ASP A 546 6.38 0.36 10.24
N PRO A 547 6.79 1.58 9.87
CA PRO A 547 8.12 1.84 9.34
C PRO A 547 9.24 1.71 10.39
N PHE A 548 8.90 1.62 11.68
CA PHE A 548 9.83 1.46 12.80
C PHE A 548 9.77 0.09 13.46
N ALA A 549 9.18 -0.92 12.84
CA ALA A 549 9.08 -2.26 13.42
C ALA A 549 10.45 -2.89 13.80
N TRP A 550 11.55 -2.39 13.23
CA TRP A 550 12.93 -2.82 13.44
C TRP A 550 13.78 -1.82 14.23
N SER A 551 13.20 -0.74 14.75
CA SER A 551 13.94 0.32 15.43
C SER A 551 13.80 0.25 16.96
N ASP A 552 14.73 0.90 17.66
CA ASP A 552 14.75 1.10 19.10
C ASP A 552 13.95 2.35 19.55
N TYR A 553 12.90 2.72 18.82
CA TYR A 553 12.05 3.85 19.17
C TYR A 553 11.42 3.66 20.55
N PRO A 554 11.47 4.67 21.46
CA PRO A 554 11.18 4.48 22.89
C PRO A 554 9.72 4.13 23.20
N LEU A 555 8.80 4.40 22.28
CA LEU A 555 7.41 4.02 22.42
C LEU A 555 7.13 2.76 21.59
N ALA A 556 7.00 1.61 22.23
CA ALA A 556 6.61 0.38 21.57
C ALA A 556 5.23 0.52 20.91
N PRO A 557 4.93 -0.21 19.82
CA PRO A 557 3.61 -0.23 19.22
C PRO A 557 2.51 -0.60 20.22
N ALA A 558 1.29 -0.17 19.98
CA ALA A 558 0.12 -0.40 20.82
C ALA A 558 -0.91 -1.27 20.10
N ASN A 559 -1.29 -2.41 20.66
CA ASN A 559 -2.32 -3.29 20.13
C ASN A 559 -3.72 -2.87 20.63
N HIS A 560 -3.81 -2.42 21.89
CA HIS A 560 -5.07 -2.15 22.57
C HIS A 560 -5.17 -0.70 23.05
N SER A 561 -6.40 -0.26 23.32
CA SER A 561 -6.67 1.08 23.88
C SER A 561 -5.95 1.32 25.22
N SER A 562 -5.83 0.30 26.07
CA SER A 562 -5.08 0.37 27.31
C SER A 562 -3.59 0.68 27.10
N GLU A 563 -2.99 0.10 26.04
CA GLU A 563 -1.59 0.36 25.70
C GLU A 563 -1.40 1.76 25.09
N ILE A 564 -2.35 2.25 24.28
CA ILE A 564 -2.34 3.66 23.82
C ILE A 564 -2.32 4.60 25.02
N LYS A 565 -3.18 4.34 26.02
CA LYS A 565 -3.21 5.12 27.26
C LYS A 565 -1.86 5.06 28.00
N GLN A 566 -1.25 3.89 28.12
CA GLN A 566 0.07 3.73 28.71
C GLN A 566 1.15 4.49 27.95
N ARG A 567 1.13 4.49 26.58
CA ARG A 567 2.10 5.26 25.78
C ARG A 567 1.94 6.77 25.96
N LEU A 568 0.70 7.27 26.08
CA LEU A 568 0.46 8.68 26.41
C LEU A 568 1.05 9.05 27.79
N GLN A 569 0.91 8.20 28.79
CA GLN A 569 1.53 8.37 30.10
C GLN A 569 3.06 8.25 30.05
N SER A 570 3.59 7.34 29.23
CA SER A 570 5.03 7.19 29.00
C SER A 570 5.65 8.45 28.36
N ILE A 571 4.92 9.12 27.46
CA ILE A 571 5.38 10.42 26.90
C ILE A 571 5.58 11.44 28.03
N ASP A 572 4.62 11.60 28.93
CA ASP A 572 4.75 12.51 30.06
C ASP A 572 5.95 12.17 30.94
N HIS A 573 6.15 10.90 31.25
CA HIS A 573 7.28 10.44 32.05
C HIS A 573 8.62 10.72 31.36
N ILE A 574 8.72 10.42 30.05
CA ILE A 574 9.95 10.68 29.27
C ILE A 574 10.28 12.18 29.26
N LEU A 575 9.28 13.03 28.97
CA LEU A 575 9.47 14.47 28.89
C LEU A 575 9.77 15.14 30.24
N ASN A 576 9.27 14.58 31.34
CA ASN A 576 9.61 15.05 32.68
C ASN A 576 11.05 14.75 33.06
N ASN A 577 11.61 13.62 32.59
CA ASN A 577 13.00 13.23 32.85
C ASN A 577 13.99 13.86 31.87
N ASP A 578 13.63 13.96 30.60
CA ASP A 578 14.45 14.58 29.54
C ASP A 578 13.54 15.29 28.53
N LYS A 579 13.42 16.61 28.67
CA LYS A 579 12.60 17.45 27.77
C LYS A 579 13.03 17.37 26.30
N GLU A 580 14.27 16.98 26.03
CA GLU A 580 14.84 16.89 24.68
C GLU A 580 14.90 15.44 24.14
N ALA A 581 14.33 14.45 24.85
CA ALA A 581 14.46 13.05 24.48
C ALA A 581 14.06 12.77 23.01
N PHE A 582 12.93 13.29 22.57
CA PHE A 582 12.44 13.09 21.19
C PHE A 582 13.25 13.88 20.16
N GLN A 583 13.80 15.03 20.52
CA GLN A 583 14.69 15.82 19.67
C GLN A 583 16.05 15.12 19.47
N LYS A 584 16.58 14.46 20.49
CA LYS A 584 17.81 13.65 20.39
C LYS A 584 17.60 12.48 19.42
N ILE A 585 16.43 11.83 19.49
CA ILE A 585 16.03 10.77 18.56
C ILE A 585 15.91 11.34 17.13
N ALA A 586 15.25 12.47 16.96
CA ALA A 586 15.10 13.15 15.67
C ALA A 586 16.45 13.44 15.02
N LYS A 587 17.39 14.03 15.75
CA LYS A 587 18.77 14.33 15.28
C LYS A 587 19.52 13.08 14.83
N ARG A 588 19.33 11.95 15.51
CA ARG A 588 19.95 10.67 15.16
C ARG A 588 19.32 10.06 13.89
N ILE A 589 17.99 10.04 13.82
CA ILE A 589 17.24 9.34 12.76
C ILE A 589 17.26 10.12 11.44
N LEU A 590 17.23 11.46 11.48
CA LEU A 590 17.13 12.29 10.28
C LEU A 590 18.20 11.93 9.21
N PRO A 591 19.50 11.86 9.48
CA PRO A 591 20.51 11.56 8.46
C PRO A 591 20.47 10.11 7.97
N GLU A 592 19.92 9.17 8.76
CA GLU A 592 19.80 7.76 8.38
C GLU A 592 18.70 7.54 7.37
N TYR A 593 17.56 8.25 7.52
CA TYR A 593 16.36 8.06 6.70
C TYR A 593 16.22 9.06 5.56
N PHE A 594 16.76 10.26 5.73
CA PHE A 594 16.57 11.36 4.80
C PHE A 594 17.93 12.00 4.46
N THR A 595 18.53 11.58 3.36
CA THR A 595 19.73 12.25 2.84
C THR A 595 19.34 13.59 2.21
N LYS A 596 19.93 14.69 2.68
CA LYS A 596 19.65 16.03 2.15
C LYS A 596 20.05 16.13 0.68
N PRO A 597 19.17 16.60 -0.22
CA PRO A 597 19.52 16.84 -1.61
C PRO A 597 20.65 17.86 -1.76
N SER A 598 21.65 17.53 -2.57
CA SER A 598 22.77 18.41 -2.94
C SER A 598 23.23 18.11 -4.36
N ASN A 599 23.94 19.03 -4.99
CA ASN A 599 24.50 18.80 -6.32
C ASN A 599 25.40 17.56 -6.40
N GLU A 600 26.07 17.22 -5.29
CA GLU A 600 26.98 16.07 -5.23
C GLU A 600 26.19 14.75 -5.20
N ASN A 601 25.22 14.63 -4.29
CA ASN A 601 24.49 13.38 -4.16
C ASN A 601 23.40 13.16 -5.24
N LEU A 602 23.01 14.21 -5.98
CA LEU A 602 22.18 14.07 -7.18
C LEU A 602 22.93 13.39 -8.34
N LYS A 603 24.28 13.40 -8.36
CA LYS A 603 25.08 12.72 -9.41
C LYS A 603 24.85 11.21 -9.48
N VAL A 604 24.34 10.58 -8.43
CA VAL A 604 24.00 9.13 -8.43
C VAL A 604 22.94 8.78 -9.49
N PHE A 605 22.20 9.76 -10.02
CA PHE A 605 21.23 9.60 -11.10
C PHE A 605 21.85 9.64 -12.51
N LEU A 606 23.13 9.99 -12.62
CA LEU A 606 23.88 9.97 -13.87
C LEU A 606 24.53 8.60 -14.07
#